data_9a51dc847d484f6677d78ddc990b2f40
#
_entry.id   9a51dc847d484f6677d78ddc990b2f40
#
_cell.length_a   1.000
_cell.length_b   1.000
_cell.length_c   1.000
_cell.angle_alpha   90.00
_cell.angle_beta   90.00
_cell.angle_gamma   90.00
#
_symmetry.space_group_name_H-M   'P 1'
#
loop_
_entity.id
_entity.type
_entity.pdbx_description
1 polymer ?
#
loop_
_entity_poly.entity_id
_entity_poly.type
_entity_poly.pdbx_seq_one_letter_code
_entity_poly.pdbx_strand_id
1 'polypeptide(L)'
;MYPDPSFALSDYLPAVEEELSAVGLKMHVEQKNKTKVTDIQSAFIKGGTLIQIISIRQTDAILIPGIHKQEQLKIKLEVDTNPPPGAGVELRYALRPVPYAVRLYDKPSLFAGKIHAVLCRNWTQRIKGRDLYDYVWYLSQDTPVNLFHLQKRLEQSERWDASKQLTLQDAKELLKARFSQLDFEAAKKDVIPFLADASELELWNPAFFQAITENLTASTPMEEERTR
;
A
#
# COMPACT_ATOMS: atom_id res chain seq x y z
N MET A 1 9.64 15.58 3.57
CA MET A 1 10.84 14.93 2.95
C MET A 1 10.76 15.27 1.48
N TYR A 2 11.74 15.94 0.94
CA TYR A 2 11.80 16.24 -0.49
C TYR A 2 12.32 15.01 -1.23
N PRO A 3 11.80 14.71 -2.43
CA PRO A 3 12.35 13.63 -3.24
C PRO A 3 13.82 13.94 -3.54
N ASP A 4 14.69 12.95 -3.39
CA ASP A 4 16.08 13.05 -3.78
C ASP A 4 16.19 12.66 -5.26
N PRO A 5 16.47 13.61 -6.18
CA PRO A 5 16.55 13.32 -7.61
C PRO A 5 17.72 12.41 -7.96
N SER A 6 18.70 12.27 -7.06
CA SER A 6 19.84 11.37 -7.25
C SER A 6 19.59 9.94 -6.74
N PHE A 7 18.43 9.68 -6.11
CA PHE A 7 18.11 8.37 -5.55
C PHE A 7 18.04 7.30 -6.64
N ALA A 8 18.86 6.26 -6.50
CA ALA A 8 18.81 5.06 -7.31
C ALA A 8 18.63 3.82 -6.42
N LEU A 9 17.52 3.11 -6.61
CA LEU A 9 17.25 1.89 -5.84
C LEU A 9 18.35 0.85 -6.00
N SER A 10 19.00 0.80 -7.19
CA SER A 10 20.13 -0.10 -7.48
C SER A 10 21.25 -0.01 -6.46
N ASP A 11 21.50 1.16 -5.90
CA ASP A 11 22.64 1.41 -5.01
C ASP A 11 22.44 0.75 -3.62
N TYR A 12 21.18 0.46 -3.29
CA TYR A 12 20.79 -0.16 -2.02
C TYR A 12 20.60 -1.68 -2.11
N LEU A 13 20.44 -2.25 -3.32
CA LEU A 13 20.14 -3.67 -3.47
C LEU A 13 21.23 -4.60 -2.91
N PRO A 14 22.54 -4.32 -3.08
CA PRO A 14 23.59 -5.14 -2.48
C PRO A 14 23.52 -5.18 -0.95
N ALA A 15 23.27 -4.04 -0.31
CA ALA A 15 23.11 -3.96 1.14
C ALA A 15 21.88 -4.75 1.63
N VAL A 16 20.77 -4.71 0.89
CA VAL A 16 19.56 -5.51 1.22
C VAL A 16 19.88 -7.01 1.16
N GLU A 17 20.63 -7.46 0.17
CA GLU A 17 21.02 -8.87 0.02
C GLU A 17 21.97 -9.31 1.14
N GLU A 18 22.93 -8.47 1.50
CA GLU A 18 23.87 -8.71 2.60
C GLU A 18 23.17 -8.82 3.95
N GLU A 19 22.27 -7.87 4.28
CA GLU A 19 21.50 -7.87 5.52
C GLU A 19 20.59 -9.10 5.63
N LEU A 20 19.94 -9.51 4.54
CA LEU A 20 19.14 -10.73 4.51
C LEU A 20 20.00 -11.97 4.74
N SER A 21 21.18 -12.02 4.14
CA SER A 21 22.15 -13.10 4.34
C SER A 21 22.64 -13.16 5.78
N ALA A 22 22.91 -12.01 6.41
CA ALA A 22 23.36 -11.91 7.79
C ALA A 22 22.35 -12.50 8.80
N VAL A 23 21.05 -12.43 8.50
CA VAL A 23 19.98 -13.08 9.30
C VAL A 23 19.65 -14.49 8.83
N GLY A 24 20.47 -15.10 7.96
CA GLY A 24 20.33 -16.49 7.50
C GLY A 24 19.33 -16.68 6.35
N LEU A 25 18.84 -15.63 5.72
CA LEU A 25 17.91 -15.71 4.60
C LEU A 25 18.68 -15.66 3.27
N LYS A 26 18.77 -16.78 2.57
CA LYS A 26 19.42 -16.88 1.24
C LYS A 26 18.49 -16.34 0.15
N MET A 27 18.49 -15.03 -0.02
CA MET A 27 17.65 -14.33 -1.00
C MET A 27 18.53 -13.62 -2.03
N HIS A 28 18.03 -13.49 -3.25
CA HIS A 28 18.63 -12.67 -4.30
C HIS A 28 17.76 -11.47 -4.60
N VAL A 29 18.39 -10.34 -4.87
CA VAL A 29 17.70 -9.08 -5.17
C VAL A 29 17.92 -8.73 -6.64
N GLU A 30 16.84 -8.69 -7.42
CA GLU A 30 16.87 -8.34 -8.83
C GLU A 30 16.11 -7.04 -9.09
N GLN A 31 16.77 -6.08 -9.70
CA GLN A 31 16.07 -4.88 -10.16
C GLN A 31 15.14 -5.22 -11.33
N LYS A 32 13.93 -4.69 -11.29
CA LYS A 32 13.01 -4.80 -12.42
C LYS A 32 13.27 -3.66 -13.41
N ASN A 33 13.92 -3.96 -14.52
CA ASN A 33 14.03 -3.03 -15.64
C ASN A 33 12.65 -2.86 -16.28
N LYS A 34 12.11 -1.65 -16.22
CA LYS A 34 10.87 -1.29 -16.91
C LYS A 34 11.23 -0.69 -18.27
N THR A 35 10.48 -1.08 -19.29
CA THR A 35 10.60 -0.50 -20.64
C THR A 35 10.15 0.96 -20.69
N LYS A 36 9.32 1.38 -19.73
CA LYS A 36 8.82 2.75 -19.60
C LYS A 36 9.37 3.38 -18.32
N VAL A 37 9.99 4.55 -18.45
CA VAL A 37 10.44 5.34 -17.30
C VAL A 37 9.24 5.78 -16.49
N THR A 38 9.27 5.55 -15.18
CA THR A 38 8.23 5.95 -14.22
C THR A 38 8.90 6.33 -12.91
N ASP A 39 8.25 7.16 -12.11
CA ASP A 39 8.72 7.56 -10.78
C ASP A 39 8.83 6.40 -9.78
N ILE A 40 8.25 5.23 -10.11
CA ILE A 40 8.34 4.04 -9.29
C ILE A 40 9.52 3.17 -9.71
N GLN A 41 10.53 3.06 -8.88
CA GLN A 41 11.60 2.08 -9.01
C GLN A 41 11.19 0.78 -8.32
N SER A 42 11.52 -0.37 -8.91
CA SER A 42 11.07 -1.67 -8.39
C SER A 42 12.19 -2.70 -8.43
N ALA A 43 12.26 -3.52 -7.39
CA ALA A 43 13.08 -4.71 -7.33
C ALA A 43 12.28 -5.91 -6.81
N PHE A 44 12.80 -7.11 -7.01
CA PHE A 44 12.26 -8.33 -6.44
C PHE A 44 13.32 -8.99 -5.57
N ILE A 45 12.93 -9.32 -4.35
CA ILE A 45 13.69 -10.16 -3.43
C ILE A 45 13.16 -11.58 -3.62
N LYS A 46 14.02 -12.50 -4.07
CA LYS A 46 13.63 -13.87 -4.45
C LYS A 46 14.44 -14.89 -3.69
N GLY A 47 13.79 -15.98 -3.30
CA GLY A 47 14.46 -17.14 -2.70
C GLY A 47 13.61 -18.39 -2.82
N GLY A 48 14.24 -19.57 -2.76
CA GLY A 48 13.49 -20.83 -2.76
C GLY A 48 12.63 -20.95 -1.51
N THR A 49 11.32 -21.09 -1.65
CA THR A 49 10.36 -21.15 -0.52
C THR A 49 10.74 -22.26 0.46
N LEU A 50 11.03 -23.46 -0.05
CA LEU A 50 11.40 -24.60 0.78
C LEU A 50 12.68 -24.35 1.58
N ILE A 51 13.71 -23.75 0.96
CA ILE A 51 14.99 -23.43 1.61
C ILE A 51 14.77 -22.44 2.75
N GLN A 52 13.95 -21.40 2.55
CA GLN A 52 13.67 -20.39 3.57
C GLN A 52 12.90 -21.00 4.76
N ILE A 53 11.91 -21.85 4.51
CA ILE A 53 11.14 -22.50 5.57
C ILE A 53 12.05 -23.45 6.39
N ILE A 54 12.92 -24.22 5.74
CA ILE A 54 13.88 -25.09 6.44
C ILE A 54 14.81 -24.23 7.30
N SER A 55 15.36 -23.14 6.78
CA SER A 55 16.24 -22.22 7.51
C SER A 55 15.56 -21.59 8.74
N ILE A 56 14.30 -21.19 8.63
CA ILE A 56 13.54 -20.58 9.72
C ILE A 56 13.13 -21.62 10.78
N ARG A 57 12.74 -22.82 10.38
CA ARG A 57 12.22 -23.85 11.29
C ARG A 57 13.29 -24.74 11.89
N GLN A 58 14.53 -24.67 11.40
CA GLN A 58 15.61 -25.57 11.80
C GLN A 58 15.18 -27.06 11.75
N THR A 59 14.49 -27.45 10.69
CA THR A 59 13.93 -28.81 10.53
C THR A 59 14.65 -29.53 9.40
N ASP A 60 14.90 -30.81 9.59
CA ASP A 60 15.46 -31.71 8.58
C ASP A 60 14.40 -32.25 7.61
N ALA A 61 13.17 -31.74 7.70
CA ALA A 61 12.06 -32.23 6.88
C ALA A 61 12.23 -31.84 5.40
N ILE A 62 12.53 -32.85 4.60
CA ILE A 62 12.78 -32.72 3.16
C ILE A 62 11.49 -32.43 2.35
N LEU A 63 10.33 -32.72 2.91
CA LEU A 63 9.04 -32.56 2.25
C LEU A 63 8.03 -31.86 3.17
N ILE A 64 7.66 -30.63 2.79
CA ILE A 64 6.53 -29.93 3.39
C ILE A 64 5.35 -30.09 2.43
N PRO A 65 4.25 -30.71 2.84
CA PRO A 65 3.08 -30.89 1.99
C PRO A 65 2.57 -29.53 1.45
N GLY A 66 2.28 -29.48 0.16
CA GLY A 66 1.73 -28.28 -0.48
C GLY A 66 2.76 -27.28 -1.02
N ILE A 67 4.07 -27.51 -0.84
CA ILE A 67 5.11 -26.64 -1.38
C ILE A 67 5.88 -27.38 -2.50
N HIS A 68 5.86 -26.78 -3.70
CA HIS A 68 6.61 -27.32 -4.82
C HIS A 68 8.11 -27.02 -4.66
N LYS A 69 8.99 -27.97 -5.05
CA LYS A 69 10.46 -27.80 -4.91
C LYS A 69 11.03 -26.56 -5.61
N GLN A 70 10.37 -26.12 -6.69
CA GLN A 70 10.77 -24.96 -7.48
C GLN A 70 10.01 -23.68 -7.09
N GLU A 71 9.16 -23.75 -6.06
CA GLU A 71 8.40 -22.59 -5.61
C GLU A 71 9.36 -21.53 -5.04
N GLN A 72 9.14 -20.29 -5.44
CA GLN A 72 9.95 -19.16 -5.01
C GLN A 72 9.13 -18.20 -4.14
N LEU A 73 9.66 -17.90 -2.97
CA LEU A 73 9.24 -16.72 -2.24
C LEU A 73 9.68 -15.48 -3.03
N LYS A 74 8.73 -14.59 -3.32
CA LYS A 74 8.97 -13.39 -4.09
C LYS A 74 8.36 -12.19 -3.40
N ILE A 75 9.21 -11.30 -2.92
CA ILE A 75 8.83 -10.05 -2.27
C ILE A 75 9.14 -8.92 -3.23
N LYS A 76 8.15 -8.06 -3.49
CA LYS A 76 8.32 -6.89 -4.33
C LYS A 76 8.70 -5.69 -3.45
N LEU A 77 9.81 -5.05 -3.77
CA LEU A 77 10.23 -3.77 -3.22
C LEU A 77 9.92 -2.68 -4.25
N GLU A 78 9.19 -1.65 -3.84
CA GLU A 78 8.88 -0.49 -4.67
C GLU A 78 9.21 0.79 -3.93
N VAL A 79 9.87 1.70 -4.61
CA VAL A 79 10.19 3.03 -4.10
C VAL A 79 9.60 4.06 -5.05
N ASP A 80 8.77 4.94 -4.52
CA ASP A 80 8.27 6.12 -5.24
C ASP A 80 9.28 7.25 -5.06
N THR A 81 9.86 7.70 -6.18
CA THR A 81 10.88 8.76 -6.19
C THR A 81 10.29 10.16 -6.32
N ASN A 82 8.98 10.25 -6.57
CA ASN A 82 8.24 11.52 -6.67
C ASN A 82 6.91 11.45 -5.89
N PRO A 83 6.97 11.18 -4.57
CA PRO A 83 5.76 11.07 -3.77
C PRO A 83 5.05 12.43 -3.65
N PRO A 84 3.70 12.47 -3.77
CA PRO A 84 2.96 13.70 -3.58
C PRO A 84 3.20 14.30 -2.19
N PRO A 85 3.30 15.64 -2.08
CA PRO A 85 3.56 16.31 -0.80
C PRO A 85 2.39 16.17 0.19
N GLY A 86 2.63 16.61 1.43
CA GLY A 86 1.60 16.73 2.47
C GLY A 86 1.27 15.45 3.23
N ALA A 87 2.04 14.38 3.04
CA ALA A 87 1.93 13.21 3.90
C ALA A 87 2.50 13.50 5.29
N GLY A 88 1.73 13.18 6.34
CA GLY A 88 2.24 13.13 7.71
C GLY A 88 3.14 11.93 7.93
N VAL A 89 4.10 12.07 8.83
CA VAL A 89 5.10 11.02 9.15
C VAL A 89 5.14 10.81 10.65
N GLU A 90 5.21 9.56 11.07
CA GLU A 90 5.44 9.17 12.44
C GLU A 90 6.75 8.39 12.58
N LEU A 91 7.43 8.55 13.70
CA LEU A 91 8.61 7.77 14.06
C LEU A 91 8.16 6.56 14.89
N ARG A 92 8.53 5.36 14.47
CA ARG A 92 8.32 4.14 15.24
C ARG A 92 9.63 3.43 15.51
N TYR A 93 9.67 2.70 16.62
CA TYR A 93 10.81 1.89 17.00
C TYR A 93 10.44 0.42 16.88
N ALA A 94 11.19 -0.31 16.07
CA ALA A 94 11.15 -1.76 16.04
C ALA A 94 12.30 -2.30 16.91
N LEU A 95 12.07 -3.43 17.60
CA LEU A 95 13.04 -4.02 18.52
C LEU A 95 13.67 -5.31 17.97
N ARG A 96 13.21 -5.79 16.83
CA ARG A 96 13.69 -7.02 16.20
C ARG A 96 14.02 -6.79 14.73
N PRO A 97 15.05 -7.45 14.18
CA PRO A 97 16.02 -8.34 14.83
C PRO A 97 16.95 -7.61 15.81
N VAL A 98 17.21 -6.33 15.57
CA VAL A 98 17.91 -5.38 16.46
C VAL A 98 17.08 -4.11 16.60
N PRO A 99 17.26 -3.30 17.67
CA PRO A 99 16.52 -2.03 17.80
C PRO A 99 16.87 -1.05 16.68
N TYR A 100 15.84 -0.54 16.01
CA TYR A 100 15.99 0.52 15.00
C TYR A 100 14.77 1.46 14.97
N ALA A 101 14.99 2.66 14.47
CA ALA A 101 13.92 3.62 14.24
C ALA A 101 13.53 3.63 12.76
N VAL A 102 12.24 3.70 12.48
CA VAL A 102 11.71 3.81 11.12
C VAL A 102 10.70 4.96 11.05
N ARG A 103 10.82 5.76 10.00
CA ARG A 103 9.84 6.80 9.68
C ARG A 103 8.79 6.21 8.75
N LEU A 104 7.54 6.25 9.18
CA LEU A 104 6.40 5.71 8.43
C LEU A 104 5.43 6.85 8.11
N TYR A 105 4.67 6.71 7.04
CA TYR A 105 3.50 7.56 6.87
C TYR A 105 2.50 7.30 7.99
N ASP A 106 1.87 8.36 8.48
CA ASP A 106 0.80 8.25 9.46
C ASP A 106 -0.45 7.59 8.84
N LYS A 107 -1.34 7.07 9.69
CA LYS A 107 -2.56 6.41 9.23
C LYS A 107 -3.45 7.31 8.35
N PRO A 108 -3.67 8.60 8.66
CA PRO A 108 -4.45 9.50 7.81
C PRO A 108 -3.90 9.64 6.38
N SER A 109 -2.57 9.70 6.23
CA SER A 109 -1.91 9.79 4.92
C SER A 109 -1.93 8.47 4.17
N LEU A 110 -1.77 7.34 4.86
CA LEU A 110 -1.95 6.01 4.27
C LEU A 110 -3.38 5.82 3.78
N PHE A 111 -4.38 6.26 4.55
CA PHE A 111 -5.79 6.20 4.14
C PHE A 111 -6.05 7.08 2.92
N ALA A 112 -5.50 8.29 2.86
CA ALA A 112 -5.56 9.14 1.66
C ALA A 112 -5.03 8.41 0.42
N GLY A 113 -3.94 7.66 0.55
CA GLY A 113 -3.40 6.81 -0.52
C GLY A 113 -4.36 5.70 -0.96
N LYS A 114 -5.11 5.11 -0.03
CA LYS A 114 -6.12 4.08 -0.35
C LYS A 114 -7.36 4.69 -1.02
N ILE A 115 -7.84 5.83 -0.54
CA ILE A 115 -8.92 6.58 -1.18
C ILE A 115 -8.53 6.97 -2.61
N HIS A 116 -7.32 7.50 -2.81
CA HIS A 116 -6.80 7.79 -4.13
C HIS A 116 -6.80 6.55 -5.04
N ALA A 117 -6.37 5.38 -4.53
CA ALA A 117 -6.40 4.14 -5.30
C ALA A 117 -7.81 3.73 -5.71
N VAL A 118 -8.80 3.86 -4.83
CA VAL A 118 -10.22 3.61 -5.12
C VAL A 118 -10.73 4.53 -6.21
N LEU A 119 -10.39 5.83 -6.15
CA LEU A 119 -10.88 6.84 -7.08
C LEU A 119 -10.21 6.76 -8.46
N CYS A 120 -8.90 6.52 -8.51
CA CYS A 120 -8.10 6.79 -9.70
C CYS A 120 -7.69 5.53 -10.48
N ARG A 121 -7.71 4.34 -9.86
CA ARG A 121 -7.34 3.13 -10.60
C ARG A 121 -8.32 2.83 -11.71
N ASN A 122 -7.76 2.58 -12.89
CA ASN A 122 -8.53 2.11 -14.01
C ASN A 122 -8.76 0.58 -13.88
N TRP A 123 -9.98 0.18 -13.50
CA TRP A 123 -10.36 -1.21 -13.27
C TRP A 123 -11.05 -1.84 -14.51
N THR A 124 -10.51 -1.59 -15.70
CA THR A 124 -11.09 -2.10 -16.95
C THR A 124 -10.96 -3.61 -17.12
N GLN A 125 -9.88 -4.20 -16.60
CA GLN A 125 -9.63 -5.64 -16.74
C GLN A 125 -9.82 -6.41 -15.42
N ARG A 126 -9.55 -5.78 -14.29
CA ARG A 126 -9.63 -6.39 -12.96
C ARG A 126 -9.88 -5.33 -11.91
N ILE A 127 -10.93 -5.50 -11.14
CA ILE A 127 -11.17 -4.72 -9.93
C ILE A 127 -10.25 -5.26 -8.83
N LYS A 128 -9.52 -4.37 -8.17
CA LYS A 128 -8.73 -4.74 -6.99
C LYS A 128 -9.60 -4.62 -5.75
N GLY A 129 -10.34 -5.65 -5.43
CA GLY A 129 -11.22 -5.70 -4.26
C GLY A 129 -10.51 -5.39 -2.94
N ARG A 130 -9.20 -5.67 -2.85
CA ARG A 130 -8.39 -5.33 -1.67
C ARG A 130 -8.33 -3.84 -1.37
N ASP A 131 -8.42 -2.96 -2.38
CA ASP A 131 -8.47 -1.51 -2.12
C ASP A 131 -9.80 -1.13 -1.43
N LEU A 132 -10.90 -1.83 -1.76
CA LEU A 132 -12.20 -1.67 -1.09
C LEU A 132 -12.17 -2.24 0.34
N TYR A 133 -11.49 -3.39 0.52
CA TYR A 133 -11.28 -3.99 1.85
C TYR A 133 -10.49 -3.04 2.76
N ASP A 134 -9.39 -2.50 2.25
CA ASP A 134 -8.60 -1.49 2.96
C ASP A 134 -9.45 -0.27 3.33
N TYR A 135 -10.32 0.20 2.41
CA TYR A 135 -11.22 1.33 2.68
C TYR A 135 -12.14 1.07 3.87
N VAL A 136 -12.80 -0.09 3.88
CA VAL A 136 -13.66 -0.50 5.01
C VAL A 136 -12.84 -0.62 6.31
N TRP A 137 -11.65 -1.21 6.23
CA TRP A 137 -10.78 -1.37 7.39
C TRP A 137 -10.37 -0.04 8.00
N TYR A 138 -9.96 0.95 7.21
CA TYR A 138 -9.60 2.27 7.73
C TYR A 138 -10.80 2.97 8.38
N LEU A 139 -11.98 2.87 7.80
CA LEU A 139 -13.21 3.43 8.38
C LEU A 139 -13.57 2.72 9.70
N SER A 140 -13.42 1.40 9.80
CA SER A 140 -13.69 0.65 11.04
C SER A 140 -12.73 0.99 12.18
N GLN A 141 -11.61 1.63 11.87
CA GLN A 141 -10.64 2.14 12.85
C GLN A 141 -10.85 3.63 13.16
N ASP A 142 -11.96 4.22 12.72
CA ASP A 142 -12.26 5.66 12.83
C ASP A 142 -11.10 6.55 12.34
N THR A 143 -10.35 6.04 11.35
CA THR A 143 -9.18 6.75 10.83
C THR A 143 -9.61 7.94 9.99
N PRO A 144 -9.23 9.18 10.35
CA PRO A 144 -9.53 10.33 9.52
C PRO A 144 -8.66 10.34 8.27
N VAL A 145 -9.12 11.00 7.19
CA VAL A 145 -8.33 11.16 5.97
C VAL A 145 -7.51 12.45 6.01
N ASN A 146 -6.24 12.39 5.60
CA ASN A 146 -5.45 13.58 5.31
C ASN A 146 -5.90 14.17 3.96
N LEU A 147 -6.81 15.16 4.01
CA LEU A 147 -7.39 15.78 2.80
C LEU A 147 -6.35 16.50 1.97
N PHE A 148 -5.38 17.17 2.58
CA PHE A 148 -4.34 17.88 1.85
C PHE A 148 -3.49 16.91 1.03
N HIS A 149 -3.06 15.79 1.63
CA HIS A 149 -2.33 14.76 0.91
C HIS A 149 -3.18 14.08 -0.16
N LEU A 150 -4.47 13.81 0.12
CA LEU A 150 -5.40 13.29 -0.88
C LEU A 150 -5.54 14.22 -2.08
N GLN A 151 -5.70 15.52 -1.84
CA GLN A 151 -5.75 16.53 -2.90
C GLN A 151 -4.51 16.47 -3.78
N LYS A 152 -3.31 16.49 -3.19
CA LYS A 152 -2.04 16.45 -3.94
C LYS A 152 -1.89 15.17 -4.78
N ARG A 153 -2.37 14.03 -4.28
CA ARG A 153 -2.43 12.79 -5.04
C ARG A 153 -3.39 12.88 -6.23
N LEU A 154 -4.56 13.47 -6.04
CA LEU A 154 -5.56 13.66 -7.10
C LEU A 154 -5.08 14.66 -8.16
N GLU A 155 -4.42 15.75 -7.76
CA GLU A 155 -3.78 16.70 -8.66
C GLU A 155 -2.69 16.02 -9.52
N GLN A 156 -1.80 15.26 -8.91
CA GLN A 156 -0.74 14.53 -9.62
C GLN A 156 -1.29 13.52 -10.64
N SER A 157 -2.49 12.99 -10.38
CA SER A 157 -3.17 12.05 -11.27
C SER A 157 -4.12 12.74 -12.27
N GLU A 158 -4.13 14.06 -12.33
CA GLU A 158 -5.02 14.87 -13.18
C GLU A 158 -6.52 14.58 -12.93
N ARG A 159 -6.87 14.27 -11.68
CA ARG A 159 -8.24 13.96 -11.25
C ARG A 159 -8.88 15.06 -10.42
N TRP A 160 -8.12 16.10 -10.09
CA TRP A 160 -8.58 17.26 -9.37
C TRP A 160 -7.92 18.53 -9.89
N ASP A 161 -8.70 19.60 -9.98
CA ASP A 161 -8.22 20.91 -10.41
C ASP A 161 -7.44 21.57 -9.26
N ALA A 162 -6.14 21.83 -9.48
CA ALA A 162 -5.25 22.39 -8.47
C ALA A 162 -5.67 23.81 -8.00
N SER A 163 -6.53 24.50 -8.76
CA SER A 163 -7.11 25.82 -8.36
C SER A 163 -8.20 25.70 -7.30
N LYS A 164 -8.71 24.49 -7.03
CA LYS A 164 -9.81 24.24 -6.10
C LYS A 164 -9.32 23.49 -4.88
N GLN A 165 -9.72 23.94 -3.70
CA GLN A 165 -9.47 23.21 -2.47
C GLN A 165 -10.41 22.00 -2.37
N LEU A 166 -9.85 20.83 -2.10
CA LEU A 166 -10.63 19.61 -1.86
C LEU A 166 -11.24 19.65 -0.47
N THR A 167 -12.55 19.61 -0.39
CA THR A 167 -13.27 19.50 0.88
C THR A 167 -13.58 18.04 1.23
N LEU A 168 -13.94 17.77 2.49
CA LEU A 168 -14.41 16.46 2.90
C LEU A 168 -15.68 16.05 2.15
N GLN A 169 -16.55 17.02 1.86
CA GLN A 169 -17.78 16.76 1.12
C GLN A 169 -17.48 16.36 -0.32
N ASP A 170 -16.53 17.03 -0.99
CA ASP A 170 -16.10 16.65 -2.35
C ASP A 170 -15.53 15.21 -2.35
N ALA A 171 -14.71 14.86 -1.37
CA ALA A 171 -14.17 13.51 -1.27
C ALA A 171 -15.25 12.45 -1.11
N LYS A 172 -16.29 12.73 -0.27
CA LYS A 172 -17.45 11.85 -0.12
C LYS A 172 -18.24 11.71 -1.41
N GLU A 173 -18.48 12.79 -2.12
CA GLU A 173 -19.23 12.78 -3.38
C GLU A 173 -18.49 11.99 -4.47
N LEU A 174 -17.18 12.21 -4.62
CA LEU A 174 -16.34 11.44 -5.54
C LEU A 174 -16.39 9.94 -5.23
N LEU A 175 -16.28 9.55 -3.95
CA LEU A 175 -16.34 8.15 -3.53
C LEU A 175 -17.71 7.54 -3.82
N LYS A 176 -18.81 8.22 -3.47
CA LYS A 176 -20.17 7.74 -3.75
C LYS A 176 -20.43 7.55 -5.24
N ALA A 177 -20.01 8.52 -6.05
CA ALA A 177 -20.11 8.42 -7.50
C ALA A 177 -19.29 7.22 -8.02
N ARG A 178 -18.09 7.00 -7.48
CA ARG A 178 -17.24 5.86 -7.84
C ARG A 178 -17.91 4.54 -7.47
N PHE A 179 -18.44 4.40 -6.25
CA PHE A 179 -19.09 3.19 -5.78
C PHE A 179 -20.35 2.82 -6.57
N SER A 180 -21.05 3.81 -7.14
CA SER A 180 -22.20 3.55 -8.02
C SER A 180 -21.83 2.85 -9.34
N GLN A 181 -20.55 2.91 -9.74
CA GLN A 181 -20.07 2.42 -11.03
C GLN A 181 -19.29 1.09 -10.93
N LEU A 182 -19.08 0.57 -9.70
CA LEU A 182 -18.24 -0.60 -9.49
C LEU A 182 -19.01 -1.92 -9.63
N ASP A 183 -18.34 -2.90 -10.22
CA ASP A 183 -18.78 -4.30 -10.16
C ASP A 183 -18.32 -4.92 -8.84
N PHE A 184 -19.22 -4.93 -7.86
CA PHE A 184 -18.93 -5.49 -6.53
C PHE A 184 -18.75 -7.01 -6.56
N GLU A 185 -19.37 -7.73 -7.47
CA GLU A 185 -19.17 -9.18 -7.58
C GLU A 185 -17.76 -9.51 -8.06
N ALA A 186 -17.23 -8.75 -9.01
CA ALA A 186 -15.82 -8.87 -9.39
C ALA A 186 -14.86 -8.47 -8.27
N ALA A 187 -15.21 -7.44 -7.47
CA ALA A 187 -14.42 -7.03 -6.32
C ALA A 187 -14.39 -8.09 -5.22
N LYS A 188 -15.52 -8.71 -4.88
CA LYS A 188 -15.62 -9.81 -3.92
C LYS A 188 -14.74 -10.99 -4.35
N LYS A 189 -14.83 -11.41 -5.61
CA LYS A 189 -14.02 -12.51 -6.16
C LYS A 189 -12.50 -12.27 -6.02
N ASP A 190 -12.05 -11.01 -6.14
CA ASP A 190 -10.63 -10.65 -5.97
C ASP A 190 -10.17 -10.77 -4.51
N VAL A 191 -11.06 -10.60 -3.54
CA VAL A 191 -10.73 -10.59 -2.10
C VAL A 191 -10.89 -11.96 -1.45
N ILE A 192 -11.89 -12.74 -1.83
CA ILE A 192 -12.22 -14.05 -1.22
C ILE A 192 -10.99 -14.92 -0.95
N PRO A 193 -9.99 -15.07 -1.87
CA PRO A 193 -8.84 -15.93 -1.61
C PRO A 193 -7.95 -15.51 -0.44
N PHE A 194 -8.15 -14.32 0.11
CA PHE A 194 -7.34 -13.74 1.20
C PHE A 194 -8.08 -13.69 2.53
N LEU A 195 -9.35 -14.08 2.57
CA LEU A 195 -10.18 -14.04 3.77
C LEU A 195 -10.33 -15.43 4.39
N ALA A 196 -10.33 -15.46 5.72
CA ALA A 196 -10.68 -16.66 6.47
C ALA A 196 -12.20 -16.90 6.46
N ASP A 197 -12.98 -15.83 6.43
CA ASP A 197 -14.45 -15.84 6.38
C ASP A 197 -14.95 -14.89 5.29
N ALA A 198 -15.58 -15.45 4.27
CA ALA A 198 -16.15 -14.69 3.16
C ALA A 198 -17.48 -13.98 3.51
N SER A 199 -18.11 -14.30 4.65
CA SER A 199 -19.35 -13.66 5.11
C SER A 199 -19.17 -12.16 5.33
N GLU A 200 -17.95 -11.69 5.62
CA GLU A 200 -17.61 -10.26 5.71
C GLU A 200 -17.98 -9.48 4.44
N LEU A 201 -18.07 -10.16 3.29
CA LEU A 201 -18.34 -9.53 2.00
C LEU A 201 -19.84 -9.50 1.63
N GLU A 202 -20.73 -10.10 2.42
CA GLU A 202 -22.16 -10.18 2.10
C GLU A 202 -22.82 -8.81 1.94
N LEU A 203 -22.38 -7.84 2.77
CA LEU A 203 -22.88 -6.46 2.72
C LEU A 203 -22.31 -5.65 1.55
N TRP A 204 -21.30 -6.14 0.84
CA TRP A 204 -20.64 -5.36 -0.20
C TRP A 204 -21.53 -5.10 -1.40
N ASN A 205 -22.06 -3.91 -1.47
CA ASN A 205 -22.85 -3.38 -2.57
C ASN A 205 -22.76 -1.86 -2.60
N PRO A 206 -23.23 -1.18 -3.66
CA PRO A 206 -23.14 0.28 -3.77
C PRO A 206 -23.77 1.01 -2.56
N ALA A 207 -24.93 0.56 -2.08
CA ALA A 207 -25.65 1.22 -1.00
C ALA A 207 -24.86 1.16 0.33
N PHE A 208 -24.26 0.01 0.63
CA PHE A 208 -23.40 -0.16 1.80
C PHE A 208 -22.20 0.80 1.75
N PHE A 209 -21.46 0.81 0.65
CA PHE A 209 -20.27 1.68 0.52
C PHE A 209 -20.64 3.17 0.55
N GLN A 210 -21.75 3.57 -0.03
CA GLN A 210 -22.24 4.94 0.07
C GLN A 210 -22.63 5.31 1.51
N ALA A 211 -23.29 4.41 2.22
CA ALA A 211 -23.69 4.64 3.60
C ALA A 211 -22.47 4.78 4.53
N ILE A 212 -21.51 3.87 4.48
CA ILE A 212 -20.31 3.94 5.34
C ILE A 212 -19.42 5.14 5.01
N THR A 213 -19.50 5.68 3.79
CA THR A 213 -18.75 6.89 3.40
C THR A 213 -19.18 8.11 4.22
N GLU A 214 -20.39 8.13 4.79
CA GLU A 214 -20.80 9.21 5.68
C GLU A 214 -19.96 9.27 6.96
N ASN A 215 -19.41 8.16 7.40
CA ASN A 215 -18.53 8.10 8.57
C ASN A 215 -17.11 8.64 8.28
N LEU A 216 -16.78 8.97 7.02
CA LEU A 216 -15.49 9.54 6.67
C LEU A 216 -15.32 10.89 7.37
N THR A 217 -14.21 11.05 8.07
CA THR A 217 -13.79 12.29 8.75
C THR A 217 -12.45 12.77 8.20
N ALA A 218 -12.15 14.05 8.35
CA ALA A 218 -10.88 14.62 7.96
C ALA A 218 -9.94 14.79 9.17
N SER A 219 -8.65 14.54 8.98
CA SER A 219 -7.65 14.93 9.98
C SER A 219 -7.54 16.45 10.03
N THR A 220 -7.31 16.97 11.23
CA THR A 220 -6.91 18.38 11.38
C THR A 220 -5.59 18.57 10.61
N PRO A 221 -5.46 19.64 9.80
CA PRO A 221 -4.19 19.95 9.18
C PRO A 221 -3.12 20.02 10.29
N MET A 222 -2.01 19.29 10.13
CA MET A 222 -0.86 19.53 11.00
C MET A 222 -0.41 20.97 10.70
N GLU A 223 -0.45 21.84 11.69
CA GLU A 223 0.26 23.12 11.60
C GLU A 223 1.71 22.77 11.30
N GLU A 224 2.24 23.30 10.19
CA GLU A 224 3.66 23.23 9.92
C GLU A 224 4.35 23.79 11.17
N GLU A 225 4.98 22.92 11.97
CA GLU A 225 5.95 23.39 12.93
C GLU A 225 6.98 24.21 12.15
N ARG A 226 6.78 25.51 12.17
CA ARG A 226 7.77 26.48 11.71
C ARG A 226 9.02 26.19 12.52
N THR A 227 9.90 25.43 11.92
CA THR A 227 11.26 25.22 12.42
C THR A 227 11.88 26.62 12.62
N ARG A 228 11.97 27.01 13.91
CA ARG A 228 12.86 28.09 14.31
C ARG A 228 14.30 27.63 14.27
#